data_2a91b4b99b13f96b60f8dc245f4b8db6
#
_entry.id   2a91b4b99b13f96b60f8dc245f4b8db6
#
_cell.length_a   1.000
_cell.length_b   1.000
_cell.length_c   1.000
_cell.angle_alpha   90.00
_cell.angle_beta   90.00
_cell.angle_gamma   90.00
#
_symmetry.space_group_name_H-M   'P 1'
#
loop_
_entity.id
_entity.type
_entity.pdbx_description
1 polymer ?
#
loop_
_entity_poly.entity_id
_entity_poly.type
_entity_poly.pdbx_seq_one_letter_code
_entity_poly.pdbx_strand_id
1 'polypeptide(L)'
;MKIVIRMLLILAFATGLCAQQPAKDTADQPAKDQPSKKEVLAGREGMTENFFKLAFVIYEADDGKRSNQRDYMMIARTDNQPSSIRVSTRVPVYTQEKQMTYVDAGLTIRCSLKEQVDRRVQFHCDIEISSFVRPEQIASSGNAGPAAPVLRTTRTESWALLTLGKPAILTTVDDVNSAKRMQVEVTATRIE
;
A
#
# COMPACT_ATOMS: atom_id res chain seq x y z
N MET A 1 -8.82 53.68 0.23
CA MET A 1 -9.12 53.93 1.66
C MET A 1 -8.26 52.95 2.48
N LYS A 2 -7.32 53.52 3.20
CA LYS A 2 -6.25 52.82 3.97
C LYS A 2 -6.78 52.30 5.28
N ILE A 3 -6.53 51.06 5.63
CA ILE A 3 -6.51 50.65 7.04
C ILE A 3 -5.30 49.73 7.25
N VAL A 4 -4.30 50.27 7.88
CA VAL A 4 -3.12 49.64 8.44
C VAL A 4 -3.44 49.28 9.86
N ILE A 5 -3.35 48.00 10.22
CA ILE A 5 -3.30 47.61 11.63
C ILE A 5 -1.98 46.86 11.85
N ARG A 6 -1.07 47.62 12.51
CA ARG A 6 0.10 47.12 13.20
C ARG A 6 -0.36 46.45 14.49
N MET A 7 0.12 45.26 14.76
CA MET A 7 0.09 44.72 16.12
C MET A 7 1.45 44.14 16.48
N LEU A 8 1.89 44.62 17.58
CA LEU A 8 3.20 44.70 18.18
C LEU A 8 3.67 43.36 18.74
N LEU A 9 4.96 43.17 18.63
CA LEU A 9 5.85 42.19 19.22
C LEU A 9 5.76 42.18 20.75
N ILE A 10 5.74 40.99 21.38
CA ILE A 10 6.29 40.82 22.73
C ILE A 10 7.12 39.54 22.74
N LEU A 11 8.44 39.76 22.80
CA LEU A 11 9.46 38.77 23.08
C LEU A 11 9.56 38.63 24.60
N ALA A 12 9.29 37.44 25.15
CA ALA A 12 9.65 37.13 26.53
C ALA A 12 10.72 36.03 26.54
N PHE A 13 11.94 36.42 26.79
CA PHE A 13 13.05 35.54 27.15
C PHE A 13 12.83 35.07 28.60
N ALA A 14 12.68 33.78 28.81
CA ALA A 14 12.81 33.15 30.13
C ALA A 14 14.04 32.26 30.14
N THR A 15 15.10 32.80 30.75
CA THR A 15 16.29 32.05 31.14
C THR A 15 15.96 31.20 32.37
N GLY A 16 15.80 29.90 32.18
CA GLY A 16 15.61 28.91 33.25
C GLY A 16 16.94 28.30 33.67
N LEU A 17 17.36 28.63 34.86
CA LEU A 17 18.56 28.19 35.59
C LEU A 17 18.51 26.66 35.81
N CYS A 18 19.55 25.96 35.44
CA CYS A 18 19.75 24.54 35.71
C CYS A 18 20.12 24.38 37.20
N ALA A 19 19.17 23.88 38.00
CA ALA A 19 19.45 23.45 39.38
C ALA A 19 19.68 21.94 39.39
N GLN A 20 20.90 21.52 39.65
CA GLN A 20 21.26 20.15 39.97
C GLN A 20 20.62 19.75 41.32
N GLN A 21 19.78 18.75 41.32
CA GLN A 21 19.31 18.07 42.54
C GLN A 21 20.23 16.86 42.82
N PRO A 22 20.62 16.69 44.11
CA PRO A 22 21.45 15.56 44.51
C PRO A 22 20.65 14.24 44.54
N ALA A 23 21.32 13.16 44.20
CA ALA A 23 20.84 11.78 44.28
C ALA A 23 20.28 11.48 45.67
N LYS A 24 19.04 11.01 45.73
CA LYS A 24 18.48 10.31 46.87
C LYS A 24 18.36 8.86 46.53
N ASP A 25 19.16 8.05 47.21
CA ASP A 25 18.94 6.60 47.36
C ASP A 25 17.51 6.36 47.84
N THR A 26 16.74 5.62 47.09
CA THR A 26 15.54 4.99 47.57
C THR A 26 15.50 3.59 47.02
N ALA A 27 15.81 2.68 47.93
CA ALA A 27 15.59 1.26 47.79
C ALA A 27 14.09 0.96 47.62
N ASP A 28 13.82 -0.24 47.08
CA ASP A 28 12.53 -0.94 47.03
C ASP A 28 11.42 -0.33 46.12
N GLN A 29 11.51 -0.67 44.82
CA GLN A 29 10.30 -0.93 44.05
C GLN A 29 10.15 -2.44 43.87
N PRO A 30 8.99 -3.03 44.24
CA PRO A 30 8.71 -4.41 43.95
C PRO A 30 8.69 -4.62 42.44
N ALA A 31 9.44 -5.63 41.98
CA ALA A 31 9.47 -6.08 40.61
C ALA A 31 8.04 -6.32 40.14
N LYS A 32 7.55 -5.48 39.19
CA LYS A 32 6.37 -5.80 38.41
C LYS A 32 6.67 -7.06 37.63
N ASP A 33 5.89 -8.10 37.90
CA ASP A 33 5.89 -9.35 37.17
C ASP A 33 5.90 -9.08 35.68
N GLN A 34 7.07 -9.22 35.07
CA GLN A 34 7.17 -9.39 33.62
C GLN A 34 6.64 -10.81 33.34
N PRO A 35 5.63 -10.94 32.47
CA PRO A 35 5.15 -12.26 32.10
C PRO A 35 6.33 -13.10 31.61
N SER A 36 6.51 -14.27 32.21
CA SER A 36 7.64 -15.13 31.93
C SER A 36 7.65 -15.47 30.43
N LYS A 37 8.84 -15.56 29.85
CA LYS A 37 9.05 -15.93 28.43
C LYS A 37 8.31 -17.21 28.03
N LYS A 38 7.91 -18.05 29.01
CA LYS A 38 7.09 -19.23 28.83
C LYS A 38 5.62 -18.94 28.57
N GLU A 39 5.03 -17.90 29.17
CA GLU A 39 3.64 -17.52 28.91
C GLU A 39 3.44 -16.88 27.53
N VAL A 40 4.44 -16.15 27.05
CA VAL A 40 4.41 -15.57 25.69
C VAL A 40 4.50 -16.67 24.62
N LEU A 41 5.14 -17.81 24.93
CA LEU A 41 5.20 -18.96 24.01
C LEU A 41 3.93 -19.81 24.04
N ALA A 42 3.27 -19.94 25.21
CA ALA A 42 2.03 -20.72 25.32
C ALA A 42 0.84 -20.11 24.57
N GLY A 43 0.84 -18.79 24.32
CA GLY A 43 -0.17 -18.11 23.50
C GLY A 43 -0.01 -18.32 21.98
N ARG A 44 1.07 -18.95 21.52
CA ARG A 44 1.32 -19.27 20.10
C ARG A 44 1.04 -20.73 19.72
N GLU A 45 0.82 -21.60 20.71
CA GLU A 45 0.56 -23.03 20.50
C GLU A 45 -0.91 -23.29 20.09
N GLY A 46 -1.36 -22.76 18.99
CA GLY A 46 -2.72 -23.01 18.49
C GLY A 46 -3.04 -22.37 17.16
N MET A 47 -2.20 -21.49 16.65
CA MET A 47 -2.39 -20.95 15.30
C MET A 47 -1.67 -21.86 14.32
N THR A 48 -2.41 -22.81 13.75
CA THR A 48 -1.94 -23.56 12.58
C THR A 48 -1.75 -22.55 11.45
N GLU A 49 -0.50 -22.21 11.15
CA GLU A 49 -0.18 -21.35 10.01
C GLU A 49 -0.54 -22.09 8.75
N ASN A 50 -1.60 -21.62 8.08
CA ASN A 50 -1.97 -22.14 6.79
C ASN A 50 -1.45 -21.22 5.69
N PHE A 51 -0.88 -21.82 4.65
CA PHE A 51 -0.38 -21.12 3.49
C PHE A 51 -1.38 -21.20 2.35
N PHE A 52 -1.52 -20.09 1.64
CA PHE A 52 -2.40 -19.97 0.48
C PHE A 52 -1.63 -19.44 -0.71
N LYS A 53 -1.84 -20.08 -1.85
CA LYS A 53 -1.45 -19.53 -3.14
C LYS A 53 -2.53 -18.56 -3.61
N LEU A 54 -2.17 -17.31 -3.83
CA LEU A 54 -3.01 -16.28 -4.42
C LEU A 54 -2.59 -16.08 -5.86
N ALA A 55 -3.49 -16.33 -6.79
CA ALA A 55 -3.29 -16.05 -8.20
C ALA A 55 -4.13 -14.83 -8.56
N PHE A 56 -3.48 -13.76 -9.02
CA PHE A 56 -4.11 -12.52 -9.48
C PHE A 56 -4.07 -12.46 -11.00
N VAL A 57 -5.18 -12.06 -11.59
CA VAL A 57 -5.30 -11.77 -13.00
C VAL A 57 -5.75 -10.31 -13.14
N ILE A 58 -4.90 -9.46 -13.68
CA ILE A 58 -5.18 -8.05 -13.91
C ILE A 58 -5.31 -7.85 -15.41
N TYR A 59 -6.44 -7.31 -15.85
CA TYR A 59 -6.72 -7.12 -17.27
C TYR A 59 -7.57 -5.87 -17.53
N GLU A 60 -7.53 -5.40 -18.76
CA GLU A 60 -8.44 -4.39 -19.27
C GLU A 60 -9.63 -5.10 -19.94
N ALA A 61 -10.83 -4.68 -19.59
CA ALA A 61 -12.07 -5.13 -20.23
C ALA A 61 -12.63 -3.98 -21.10
N ASP A 62 -12.96 -4.29 -22.36
CA ASP A 62 -13.59 -3.39 -23.30
C ASP A 62 -14.69 -4.18 -24.02
N ASP A 63 -15.95 -3.78 -23.86
CA ASP A 63 -17.13 -4.48 -24.40
C ASP A 63 -17.10 -6.02 -24.18
N GLY A 64 -16.66 -6.45 -22.99
CA GLY A 64 -16.59 -7.86 -22.62
C GLY A 64 -15.36 -8.60 -23.15
N LYS A 65 -14.49 -7.96 -23.93
CA LYS A 65 -13.22 -8.53 -24.36
C LYS A 65 -12.11 -8.19 -23.35
N ARG A 66 -11.35 -9.21 -22.95
CA ARG A 66 -10.16 -9.04 -22.11
C ARG A 66 -8.96 -8.68 -22.99
N SER A 67 -8.21 -7.66 -22.58
CA SER A 67 -6.95 -7.24 -23.20
C SER A 67 -5.94 -6.91 -22.11
N ASN A 68 -4.66 -6.81 -22.47
CA ASN A 68 -3.57 -6.45 -21.56
C ASN A 68 -3.52 -7.27 -20.27
N GLN A 69 -3.84 -8.57 -20.37
CA GLN A 69 -3.85 -9.46 -19.22
C GLN A 69 -2.43 -9.67 -18.68
N ARG A 70 -2.33 -9.63 -17.35
CA ARG A 70 -1.11 -9.92 -16.59
C ARG A 70 -1.45 -10.80 -15.41
N ASP A 71 -0.65 -11.85 -15.24
CA ASP A 71 -0.84 -12.84 -14.20
C ASP A 71 0.26 -12.69 -13.14
N TYR A 72 -0.14 -12.68 -11.87
CA TYR A 72 0.78 -12.61 -10.74
C TYR A 72 0.42 -13.69 -9.73
N MET A 73 1.42 -14.22 -9.05
CA MET A 73 1.22 -15.24 -8.04
C MET A 73 2.04 -14.90 -6.80
N MET A 74 1.45 -15.08 -5.64
CA MET A 74 2.13 -14.95 -4.36
C MET A 74 1.64 -16.01 -3.37
N ILE A 75 2.46 -16.28 -2.36
CA ILE A 75 2.10 -17.08 -1.21
C ILE A 75 1.81 -16.15 -0.05
N ALA A 76 0.69 -16.38 0.62
CA ALA A 76 0.28 -15.62 1.78
C ALA A 76 -0.09 -16.53 2.95
N ARG A 77 0.08 -16.02 4.18
CA ARG A 77 -0.19 -16.72 5.44
C ARG A 77 -1.46 -16.17 6.09
N THR A 78 -2.05 -16.98 6.97
CA THR A 78 -3.26 -16.58 7.72
C THR A 78 -2.98 -15.96 9.09
N ASP A 79 -1.75 -15.62 9.38
CA ASP A 79 -1.30 -15.05 10.67
C ASP A 79 -1.56 -13.55 10.86
N ASN A 80 -2.42 -12.94 10.04
CA ASN A 80 -2.68 -11.50 9.94
C ASN A 80 -1.44 -10.65 9.52
N GLN A 81 -0.33 -11.29 9.18
CA GLN A 81 0.81 -10.57 8.61
C GLN A 81 0.57 -10.30 7.12
N PRO A 82 0.74 -9.05 6.65
CA PRO A 82 0.56 -8.76 5.24
C PRO A 82 1.68 -9.42 4.42
N SER A 83 1.28 -10.17 3.41
CA SER A 83 2.16 -10.67 2.36
C SER A 83 2.16 -9.68 1.21
N SER A 84 3.31 -9.48 0.55
CA SER A 84 3.39 -8.51 -0.54
C SER A 84 4.24 -9.02 -1.70
N ILE A 85 3.84 -8.60 -2.90
CA ILE A 85 4.64 -8.71 -4.13
C ILE A 85 4.83 -7.32 -4.71
N ARG A 86 6.03 -7.02 -5.17
CA ARG A 86 6.36 -5.79 -5.88
C ARG A 86 7.09 -6.13 -7.16
N VAL A 87 6.58 -5.63 -8.28
CA VAL A 87 7.20 -5.74 -9.60
C VAL A 87 7.28 -4.33 -10.17
N SER A 88 8.49 -3.79 -10.34
CA SER A 88 8.67 -2.43 -10.85
C SER A 88 9.81 -2.36 -11.87
N THR A 89 9.67 -1.43 -12.81
CA THR A 89 10.70 -1.02 -13.74
C THR A 89 11.10 0.41 -13.41
N ARG A 90 12.38 0.64 -13.29
CA ARG A 90 12.94 1.97 -13.05
C ARG A 90 13.19 2.67 -14.38
N VAL A 91 12.56 3.82 -14.56
CA VAL A 91 12.63 4.60 -15.80
C VAL A 91 13.30 5.94 -15.52
N PRO A 92 14.35 6.32 -16.30
CA PRO A 92 14.95 7.65 -16.20
C PRO A 92 13.98 8.70 -16.77
N VAL A 93 13.76 9.78 -16.04
CA VAL A 93 13.01 10.94 -16.49
C VAL A 93 13.83 12.20 -16.31
N TYR A 94 13.72 13.13 -17.25
CA TYR A 94 14.38 14.42 -17.15
C TYR A 94 13.44 15.42 -16.49
N THR A 95 13.94 16.13 -15.47
CA THR A 95 13.23 17.25 -14.85
C THR A 95 13.35 18.51 -15.73
N GLN A 96 12.57 19.54 -15.41
CA GLN A 96 12.64 20.84 -16.10
C GLN A 96 14.03 21.49 -16.01
N GLU A 97 14.79 21.17 -14.97
CA GLU A 97 16.17 21.62 -14.79
C GLU A 97 17.20 20.78 -15.54
N LYS A 98 16.77 19.91 -16.45
CA LYS A 98 17.61 18.95 -17.20
C LYS A 98 18.37 17.95 -16.30
N GLN A 99 17.96 17.81 -15.05
CA GLN A 99 18.51 16.78 -14.18
C GLN A 99 17.80 15.45 -14.45
N MET A 100 18.58 14.37 -14.49
CA MET A 100 18.04 13.03 -14.63
C MET A 100 17.64 12.48 -13.26
N THR A 101 16.39 12.08 -13.12
CA THR A 101 15.89 11.34 -11.97
C THR A 101 15.30 10.01 -12.40
N TYR A 102 15.16 9.09 -11.45
CA TYR A 102 14.58 7.77 -11.74
C TYR A 102 13.23 7.64 -11.04
N VAL A 103 12.26 7.14 -11.78
CA VAL A 103 10.90 6.89 -11.28
C VAL A 103 10.57 5.43 -11.46
N ASP A 104 10.06 4.80 -10.40
CA ASP A 104 9.62 3.41 -10.45
C ASP A 104 8.17 3.34 -10.94
N ALA A 105 7.92 2.54 -11.99
CA ALA A 105 6.59 2.22 -12.48
C ALA A 105 6.37 0.72 -12.42
N GLY A 106 5.16 0.29 -12.02
CA GLY A 106 4.88 -1.14 -11.92
C GLY A 106 3.69 -1.46 -11.03
N LEU A 107 3.76 -2.59 -10.34
CA LEU A 107 2.71 -3.13 -9.51
C LEU A 107 3.22 -3.40 -8.10
N THR A 108 2.43 -3.02 -7.11
CA THR A 108 2.57 -3.48 -5.72
C THR A 108 1.23 -4.07 -5.29
N ILE A 109 1.25 -5.31 -4.80
CA ILE A 109 0.10 -5.95 -4.18
C ILE A 109 0.48 -6.28 -2.73
N ARG A 110 -0.34 -5.88 -1.79
CA ARG A 110 -0.18 -6.20 -0.36
C ARG A 110 -1.50 -6.75 0.15
N CYS A 111 -1.48 -7.99 0.67
CA CYS A 111 -2.68 -8.66 1.10
C CYS A 111 -2.51 -9.31 2.47
N SER A 112 -3.59 -9.37 3.21
CA SER A 112 -3.72 -10.16 4.44
C SER A 112 -4.93 -11.10 4.34
N LEU A 113 -4.79 -12.27 4.96
CA LEU A 113 -5.84 -13.29 4.97
C LEU A 113 -6.16 -13.72 6.38
N LYS A 114 -7.44 -14.05 6.57
CA LYS A 114 -7.93 -14.72 7.77
C LYS A 114 -8.83 -15.88 7.35
N GLU A 115 -8.43 -17.09 7.70
CA GLU A 115 -9.26 -18.26 7.40
C GLU A 115 -10.58 -18.19 8.17
N GLN A 116 -11.65 -18.57 7.50
CA GLN A 116 -13.00 -18.67 8.01
C GLN A 116 -13.46 -20.13 7.91
N VAL A 117 -14.56 -20.45 8.54
CA VAL A 117 -15.23 -21.74 8.37
C VAL A 117 -15.74 -21.93 6.92
N ASP A 118 -16.05 -23.14 6.52
CA ASP A 118 -16.66 -23.47 5.22
C ASP A 118 -15.80 -23.17 3.98
N ARG A 119 -14.48 -23.38 4.08
CA ARG A 119 -13.54 -23.17 2.95
C ARG A 119 -13.58 -21.75 2.41
N ARG A 120 -13.80 -20.77 3.26
CA ARG A 120 -13.77 -19.35 2.93
C ARG A 120 -12.59 -18.67 3.62
N VAL A 121 -12.08 -17.62 2.99
CA VAL A 121 -11.06 -16.76 3.58
C VAL A 121 -11.51 -15.30 3.49
N GLN A 122 -11.46 -14.62 4.61
CA GLN A 122 -11.57 -13.16 4.63
C GLN A 122 -10.27 -12.60 4.07
N PHE A 123 -10.39 -11.74 3.09
CA PHE A 123 -9.29 -11.22 2.31
C PHE A 123 -9.33 -9.69 2.29
N HIS A 124 -8.21 -9.09 2.59
CA HIS A 124 -7.99 -7.66 2.45
C HIS A 124 -6.79 -7.44 1.54
N CYS A 125 -6.90 -6.55 0.56
CA CYS A 125 -5.87 -6.31 -0.42
C CYS A 125 -5.75 -4.83 -0.79
N ASP A 126 -4.52 -4.32 -0.80
CA ASP A 126 -4.13 -3.01 -1.31
C ASP A 126 -3.30 -3.24 -2.58
N ILE A 127 -3.74 -2.67 -3.68
CA ILE A 127 -3.13 -2.83 -5.01
C ILE A 127 -2.80 -1.45 -5.54
N GLU A 128 -1.54 -1.24 -5.89
CA GLU A 128 -1.05 -0.03 -6.54
C GLU A 128 -0.43 -0.39 -7.89
N ILE A 129 -0.93 0.24 -8.94
CA ILE A 129 -0.46 0.07 -10.31
C ILE A 129 -0.02 1.43 -10.83
N SER A 130 1.22 1.52 -11.27
CA SER A 130 1.75 2.73 -11.90
C SER A 130 2.29 2.43 -13.30
N SER A 131 2.03 3.34 -14.22
CA SER A 131 2.46 3.24 -15.60
C SER A 131 2.77 4.61 -16.19
N PHE A 132 3.69 4.66 -17.16
CA PHE A 132 3.92 5.88 -17.93
C PHE A 132 2.89 6.02 -19.05
N VAL A 133 2.28 7.19 -19.12
CA VAL A 133 1.40 7.58 -20.20
C VAL A 133 2.26 8.26 -21.29
N ARG A 134 2.09 7.84 -22.53
CA ARG A 134 2.79 8.46 -23.66
C ARG A 134 2.25 9.87 -23.89
N PRO A 135 3.12 10.87 -24.18
CA PRO A 135 2.71 12.25 -24.40
C PRO A 135 1.67 12.41 -25.52
N GLU A 136 1.68 11.55 -26.51
CA GLU A 136 0.74 11.55 -27.63
C GLU A 136 -0.72 11.34 -27.21
N GLN A 137 -0.94 10.70 -26.06
CA GLN A 137 -2.27 10.46 -25.49
C GLN A 137 -2.81 11.69 -24.73
N ILE A 138 -1.95 12.68 -24.46
CA ILE A 138 -2.28 13.90 -23.71
C ILE A 138 -2.38 15.11 -24.64
N ALA A 139 -1.81 15.04 -25.81
CA ALA A 139 -1.67 16.15 -26.78
C ALA A 139 -2.94 16.38 -27.59
N SER A 140 -4.05 16.75 -26.96
CA SER A 140 -5.20 17.34 -27.65
C SER A 140 -5.22 18.88 -27.62
N SER A 141 -4.18 19.54 -27.11
CA SER A 141 -4.05 21.01 -27.12
C SER A 141 -2.74 21.44 -27.80
N GLY A 142 -2.86 21.93 -29.03
CA GLY A 142 -1.76 22.42 -29.85
C GLY A 142 -0.89 23.45 -29.12
N ASN A 143 0.40 23.29 -29.22
CA ASN A 143 1.56 24.04 -28.75
C ASN A 143 2.37 23.39 -27.63
N ALA A 144 2.52 22.09 -27.62
CA ALA A 144 3.39 21.42 -26.67
C ALA A 144 4.76 21.14 -27.27
N GLY A 145 5.81 21.70 -26.64
CA GLY A 145 7.15 21.17 -26.75
C GLY A 145 7.19 19.68 -26.32
N PRO A 146 8.33 18.99 -26.37
CA PRO A 146 8.40 17.57 -26.00
C PRO A 146 7.81 17.37 -24.60
N ALA A 147 6.61 16.79 -24.54
CA ALA A 147 5.88 16.61 -23.31
C ALA A 147 6.63 15.60 -22.44
N ALA A 148 6.89 15.97 -21.19
CA ALA A 148 7.50 15.07 -20.23
C ALA A 148 6.58 13.83 -20.01
N PRO A 149 7.15 12.63 -19.82
CA PRO A 149 6.34 11.46 -19.54
C PRO A 149 5.57 11.66 -18.23
N VAL A 150 4.29 11.34 -18.24
CA VAL A 150 3.42 11.44 -17.08
C VAL A 150 3.29 10.07 -16.43
N LEU A 151 3.63 9.98 -15.15
CA LEU A 151 3.36 8.78 -14.36
C LEU A 151 1.90 8.81 -13.90
N ARG A 152 1.15 7.79 -14.28
CA ARG A 152 -0.20 7.54 -13.78
C ARG A 152 -0.16 6.44 -12.74
N THR A 153 -0.73 6.70 -11.57
CA THR A 153 -0.83 5.72 -10.49
C THR A 153 -2.31 5.49 -10.15
N THR A 154 -2.71 4.24 -10.13
CA THR A 154 -4.03 3.80 -9.67
C THR A 154 -3.83 2.97 -8.41
N ARG A 155 -4.52 3.34 -7.34
CA ARG A 155 -4.50 2.61 -6.06
C ARG A 155 -5.92 2.19 -5.70
N THR A 156 -6.07 0.93 -5.31
CA THR A 156 -7.34 0.36 -4.86
C THR A 156 -7.13 -0.45 -3.59
N GLU A 157 -8.09 -0.35 -2.68
CA GLU A 157 -8.16 -1.14 -1.46
C GLU A 157 -9.49 -1.91 -1.47
N SER A 158 -9.43 -3.22 -1.20
CA SER A 158 -10.60 -4.09 -1.31
C SER A 158 -10.65 -5.10 -0.16
N TRP A 159 -11.87 -5.32 0.32
CA TRP A 159 -12.21 -6.37 1.27
C TRP A 159 -13.12 -7.38 0.57
N ALA A 160 -12.84 -8.66 0.72
CA ALA A 160 -13.63 -9.70 0.09
C ALA A 160 -13.71 -10.95 0.98
N LEU A 161 -14.75 -11.75 0.77
CA LEU A 161 -14.85 -13.11 1.30
C LEU A 161 -14.68 -14.06 0.12
N LEU A 162 -13.52 -14.69 0.03
CA LEU A 162 -13.18 -15.60 -1.06
C LEU A 162 -13.58 -17.03 -0.73
N THR A 163 -14.11 -17.73 -1.71
CA THR A 163 -14.27 -19.19 -1.65
C THR A 163 -13.03 -19.84 -2.25
N LEU A 164 -12.42 -20.78 -1.52
CA LEU A 164 -11.20 -21.44 -1.99
C LEU A 164 -11.42 -22.14 -3.34
N GLY A 165 -10.45 -21.94 -4.24
CA GLY A 165 -10.45 -22.52 -5.58
C GLY A 165 -11.38 -21.83 -6.58
N LYS A 166 -12.14 -20.81 -6.18
CA LYS A 166 -13.02 -20.04 -7.08
C LYS A 166 -12.46 -18.66 -7.36
N PRO A 167 -12.42 -18.22 -8.63
CA PRO A 167 -12.04 -16.85 -8.96
C PRO A 167 -13.11 -15.86 -8.47
N ALA A 168 -12.66 -14.70 -8.01
CA ALA A 168 -13.52 -13.59 -7.58
C ALA A 168 -12.95 -12.27 -8.12
N ILE A 169 -13.82 -11.41 -8.63
CA ILE A 169 -13.44 -10.04 -9.02
C ILE A 169 -13.35 -9.22 -7.73
N LEU A 170 -12.16 -8.70 -7.44
CA LEU A 170 -11.92 -7.84 -6.27
C LEU A 170 -12.36 -6.41 -6.52
N THR A 171 -12.04 -5.90 -7.69
CA THR A 171 -12.30 -4.50 -8.04
C THR A 171 -12.42 -4.33 -9.54
N THR A 172 -13.22 -3.34 -9.91
CA THR A 172 -13.34 -2.84 -11.27
C THR A 172 -13.14 -1.32 -11.21
N VAL A 173 -12.20 -0.82 -11.98
CA VAL A 173 -11.88 0.61 -12.07
C VAL A 173 -12.09 1.08 -13.50
N ASP A 174 -13.01 2.03 -13.69
CA ASP A 174 -13.21 2.66 -15.00
C ASP A 174 -12.06 3.62 -15.29
N ASP A 175 -11.55 3.56 -16.52
CA ASP A 175 -10.56 4.53 -16.97
C ASP A 175 -11.27 5.84 -17.30
N VAL A 176 -10.90 6.93 -16.62
CA VAL A 176 -11.48 8.25 -16.82
C VAL A 176 -11.27 8.84 -18.23
N ASN A 177 -10.32 8.29 -18.99
CA ASN A 177 -9.95 8.79 -20.33
C ASN A 177 -10.36 7.85 -21.48
N SER A 178 -10.95 6.70 -21.17
CA SER A 178 -11.36 5.71 -22.18
C SER A 178 -12.55 4.88 -21.70
N ALA A 179 -13.21 4.17 -22.63
CA ALA A 179 -14.27 3.21 -22.27
C ALA A 179 -13.77 1.91 -21.63
N LYS A 180 -12.47 1.79 -21.40
CA LYS A 180 -11.86 0.60 -20.82
C LYS A 180 -12.02 0.55 -19.32
N ARG A 181 -12.17 -0.66 -18.80
CA ARG A 181 -12.22 -0.96 -17.37
C ARG A 181 -11.05 -1.84 -16.99
N MET A 182 -10.32 -1.44 -15.97
CA MET A 182 -9.34 -2.34 -15.35
C MET A 182 -10.07 -3.23 -14.35
N GLN A 183 -9.87 -4.54 -14.46
CA GLN A 183 -10.41 -5.52 -13.51
C GLN A 183 -9.29 -6.31 -12.87
N VAL A 184 -9.47 -6.59 -11.58
CA VAL A 184 -8.57 -7.44 -10.80
C VAL A 184 -9.37 -8.62 -10.31
N GLU A 185 -8.95 -9.81 -10.72
CA GLU A 185 -9.51 -11.10 -10.32
C GLU A 185 -8.50 -11.82 -9.43
N VAL A 186 -8.97 -12.50 -8.38
CA VAL A 186 -8.12 -13.31 -7.50
C VAL A 186 -8.70 -14.70 -7.30
N THR A 187 -7.80 -15.67 -7.23
CA THR A 187 -8.13 -17.04 -6.81
C THR A 187 -7.23 -17.44 -5.65
N ALA A 188 -7.82 -17.83 -4.53
CA ALA A 188 -7.10 -18.34 -3.36
C ALA A 188 -7.16 -19.86 -3.33
N THR A 189 -6.01 -20.55 -3.22
CA THR A 189 -5.91 -22.00 -3.12
C THR A 189 -5.04 -22.36 -1.92
N ARG A 190 -5.49 -23.28 -1.06
CA ARG A 190 -4.69 -23.76 0.07
C ARG A 190 -3.51 -24.57 -0.43
N ILE A 191 -2.36 -24.38 0.20
CA ILE A 191 -1.16 -25.20 -0.02
C ILE A 191 -1.14 -26.27 1.08
N GLU A 192 -1.12 -27.52 0.67
CA GLU A 192 -0.98 -28.70 1.55
C GLU A 192 0.48 -28.99 1.84
#